data_0f3ffb583c76a0eb5edad3e689ee84bc
#
_entry.id   0f3ffb583c76a0eb5edad3e689ee84bc
#
_cell.length_a   1.000
_cell.length_b   1.000
_cell.length_c   1.000
_cell.angle_alpha   90.00
_cell.angle_beta   90.00
_cell.angle_gamma   90.00
#
_symmetry.space_group_name_H-M   'P 1'
#
loop_
_entity.id
_entity.type
_entity.pdbx_description
1 polymer ?
#
loop_
_entity_poly.entity_id
_entity_poly.type
_entity_poly.pdbx_seq_one_letter_code
_entity_poly.pdbx_strand_id
1 'polypeptide(L)'
;MMQDMAFMIAIPAVLGIVINELTRGWGHEKLSPVLSPACKFMMMGVIASNSTAMSEYVLHMNAVRLEVALFILVFAISGFVVGFLVAHALHLPYSETTTMCFTCGMRNISSGAVIATQYFPGEVVFPVMCGTLFQQVLASLIGHLFERLTGEERAAQRKRVEAGRDAMAR
;
A
#
# COMPACT_ATOMS: atom_id res chain seq x y z
N MET A 1 -5.24 -4.46 -23.96
CA MET A 1 -5.56 -4.02 -22.61
C MET A 1 -5.44 -5.12 -21.56
N MET A 2 -6.31 -6.17 -21.48
CA MET A 2 -6.16 -7.25 -20.49
C MET A 2 -4.87 -8.05 -20.67
N GLN A 3 -4.46 -8.34 -21.88
CA GLN A 3 -3.21 -9.04 -22.17
C GLN A 3 -1.99 -8.23 -21.73
N ASP A 4 -1.95 -6.93 -22.02
CA ASP A 4 -0.82 -6.07 -21.67
C ASP A 4 -0.66 -5.96 -20.15
N MET A 5 -1.77 -5.86 -19.42
CA MET A 5 -1.75 -5.87 -17.95
C MET A 5 -1.31 -7.21 -17.38
N ALA A 6 -1.77 -8.33 -17.96
CA ALA A 6 -1.36 -9.65 -17.53
C ALA A 6 0.14 -9.87 -17.75
N PHE A 7 0.69 -9.45 -18.88
CA PHE A 7 2.13 -9.50 -19.15
C PHE A 7 2.93 -8.61 -18.21
N MET A 8 2.44 -7.40 -17.93
CA MET A 8 3.13 -6.43 -17.07
C MET A 8 3.26 -6.91 -15.62
N ILE A 9 2.32 -7.73 -15.14
CA ILE A 9 2.33 -8.31 -13.79
C ILE A 9 2.96 -9.71 -13.77
N ALA A 10 2.59 -10.57 -14.74
CA ALA A 10 3.01 -11.96 -14.75
C ALA A 10 4.50 -12.13 -15.04
N ILE A 11 5.06 -11.35 -15.97
CA ILE A 11 6.48 -11.51 -16.34
C ILE A 11 7.41 -11.22 -15.14
N PRO A 12 7.31 -10.08 -14.42
CA PRO A 12 8.17 -9.83 -13.27
C PRO A 12 7.97 -10.84 -12.14
N ALA A 13 6.73 -11.28 -11.90
CA ALA A 13 6.41 -12.24 -10.85
C ALA A 13 7.03 -13.61 -11.17
N VAL A 14 6.86 -14.11 -12.38
CA VAL A 14 7.44 -15.39 -12.84
C VAL A 14 8.96 -15.31 -12.81
N LEU A 15 9.56 -14.23 -13.31
CA LEU A 15 11.00 -14.03 -13.26
C LEU A 15 11.52 -14.04 -11.80
N GLY A 16 10.82 -13.38 -10.89
CA GLY A 16 11.19 -13.37 -9.47
C GLY A 16 11.15 -14.77 -8.85
N ILE A 17 10.12 -15.55 -9.14
CA ILE A 17 9.97 -16.93 -8.65
C ILE A 17 11.08 -17.81 -9.25
N VAL A 18 11.27 -17.77 -10.57
CA VAL A 18 12.28 -18.56 -11.28
C VAL A 18 13.68 -18.26 -10.77
N ILE A 19 14.03 -16.99 -10.59
CA ILE A 19 15.33 -16.60 -10.03
C ILE A 19 15.48 -17.13 -8.60
N ASN A 20 14.45 -17.03 -7.78
CA ASN A 20 14.51 -17.50 -6.40
C ASN A 20 14.67 -19.02 -6.30
N GLU A 21 13.96 -19.78 -7.14
CA GLU A 21 14.05 -21.24 -7.17
C GLU A 21 15.37 -21.75 -7.80
N LEU A 22 15.78 -21.19 -8.93
CA LEU A 22 17.04 -21.57 -9.59
C LEU A 22 18.28 -21.26 -8.73
N THR A 23 18.23 -20.19 -7.93
CA THR A 23 19.35 -19.77 -7.09
C THR A 23 19.28 -20.33 -5.66
N ARG A 24 18.34 -21.24 -5.37
CA ARG A 24 18.14 -21.85 -4.04
C ARG A 24 18.14 -20.83 -2.89
N GLY A 25 17.49 -19.68 -3.10
CA GLY A 25 17.38 -18.62 -2.08
C GLY A 25 18.49 -17.57 -2.08
N TRP A 26 19.53 -17.70 -2.93
CA TRP A 26 20.58 -16.69 -3.05
C TRP A 26 20.01 -15.31 -3.42
N GLY A 27 18.94 -15.28 -4.24
CA GLY A 27 18.22 -14.06 -4.58
C GLY A 27 17.62 -13.37 -3.35
N HIS A 28 17.09 -14.13 -2.41
CA HIS A 28 16.53 -13.59 -1.17
C HIS A 28 17.65 -13.08 -0.22
N GLU A 29 18.75 -13.79 -0.08
CA GLU A 29 19.80 -13.43 0.86
C GLU A 29 20.70 -12.27 0.38
N LYS A 30 21.06 -12.23 -0.91
CA LYS A 30 22.01 -11.23 -1.44
C LYS A 30 21.36 -10.15 -2.30
N LEU A 31 20.34 -10.49 -3.06
CA LEU A 31 19.70 -9.54 -3.99
C LEU A 31 18.66 -8.67 -3.27
N SER A 32 17.88 -9.26 -2.36
CA SER A 32 16.84 -8.56 -1.61
C SER A 32 17.36 -7.35 -0.80
N PRO A 33 18.47 -7.45 -0.02
CA PRO A 33 18.95 -6.30 0.75
C PRO A 33 19.47 -5.15 -0.12
N VAL A 34 19.88 -5.42 -1.37
CA VAL A 34 20.34 -4.40 -2.33
C VAL A 34 19.17 -3.83 -3.12
N LEU A 35 18.27 -4.68 -3.59
CA LEU A 35 17.09 -4.24 -4.36
C LEU A 35 16.05 -3.51 -3.52
N SER A 36 15.87 -3.90 -2.27
CA SER A 36 14.87 -3.29 -1.38
C SER A 36 15.04 -1.78 -1.22
N PRO A 37 16.22 -1.24 -0.89
CA PRO A 37 16.42 0.21 -0.88
C PRO A 37 16.29 0.84 -2.27
N ALA A 38 16.79 0.18 -3.33
CA ALA A 38 16.64 0.68 -4.70
C ALA A 38 15.17 0.83 -5.10
N CYS A 39 14.32 -0.16 -4.79
CA CYS A 39 12.88 -0.08 -5.01
C CYS A 39 12.24 1.08 -4.24
N LYS A 40 12.68 1.36 -3.02
CA LYS A 40 12.18 2.52 -2.24
C LYS A 40 12.51 3.84 -2.92
N PHE A 41 13.73 4.01 -3.44
CA PHE A 41 14.11 5.20 -4.20
C PHE A 41 13.33 5.33 -5.52
N MET A 42 13.15 4.23 -6.25
CA MET A 42 12.32 4.23 -7.45
C MET A 42 10.87 4.59 -7.13
N MET A 43 10.32 4.08 -6.03
CA MET A 43 8.96 4.40 -5.59
C MET A 43 8.82 5.88 -5.22
N MET A 44 9.84 6.49 -4.56
CA MET A 44 9.87 7.94 -4.35
C MET A 44 9.88 8.72 -5.67
N GLY A 45 10.61 8.25 -6.67
CA GLY A 45 10.62 8.84 -8.02
C GLY A 45 9.25 8.79 -8.69
N VAL A 46 8.56 7.67 -8.60
CA VAL A 46 7.18 7.52 -9.12
C VAL A 46 6.21 8.47 -8.41
N ILE A 47 6.31 8.58 -7.08
CA ILE A 47 5.48 9.49 -6.29
C ILE A 47 5.74 10.95 -6.70
N ALA A 48 7.00 11.33 -6.84
CA ALA A 48 7.40 12.67 -7.27
C ALA A 48 6.88 12.99 -8.68
N SER A 49 6.99 12.04 -9.61
CA SER A 49 6.47 12.18 -10.97
C SER A 49 4.96 12.34 -10.98
N ASN A 50 4.23 11.53 -10.22
CA ASN A 50 2.77 11.67 -10.10
C ASN A 50 2.37 13.01 -9.46
N SER A 51 3.13 13.50 -8.48
CA SER A 51 2.89 14.79 -7.83
C SER A 51 3.10 15.94 -8.83
N THR A 52 4.09 15.84 -9.72
CA THR A 52 4.33 16.84 -10.75
C THR A 52 3.19 16.88 -11.77
N ALA A 53 2.71 15.70 -12.21
CA ALA A 53 1.56 15.62 -13.11
C ALA A 53 0.28 16.19 -12.47
N MET A 54 0.16 16.10 -11.14
CA MET A 54 -0.96 16.63 -10.37
C MET A 54 -0.90 18.16 -10.21
N SER A 55 0.28 18.77 -10.27
CA SER A 55 0.48 20.20 -9.98
C SER A 55 -0.36 21.11 -10.87
N GLU A 56 -0.50 20.77 -12.15
CA GLU A 56 -1.29 21.53 -13.12
C GLU A 56 -2.79 21.54 -12.75
N TYR A 57 -3.31 20.42 -12.24
CA TYR A 57 -4.71 20.32 -11.80
C TYR A 57 -4.95 21.06 -10.47
N VAL A 58 -3.96 21.11 -9.59
CA VAL A 58 -4.04 21.83 -8.31
C VAL A 58 -4.00 23.33 -8.53
N LEU A 59 -3.18 23.82 -9.46
CA LEU A 59 -3.10 25.24 -9.80
C LEU A 59 -4.41 25.79 -10.41
N HIS A 60 -5.17 24.95 -11.10
CA HIS A 60 -6.45 25.29 -11.72
C HIS A 60 -7.64 24.63 -10.99
N MET A 61 -7.61 24.66 -9.63
CA MET A 61 -8.65 24.06 -8.82
C MET A 61 -9.99 24.77 -9.00
N ASN A 62 -11.00 24.05 -9.47
CA ASN A 62 -12.40 24.47 -9.56
C ASN A 62 -13.24 23.79 -8.49
N ALA A 63 -14.41 24.35 -8.16
CA ALA A 63 -15.35 23.75 -7.19
C ALA A 63 -15.69 22.29 -7.53
N VAL A 64 -15.89 21.98 -8.79
CA VAL A 64 -16.17 20.62 -9.29
C VAL A 64 -14.98 19.67 -9.03
N ARG A 65 -13.76 20.12 -9.26
CA ARG A 65 -12.55 19.32 -9.00
C ARG A 65 -12.36 19.06 -7.51
N LEU A 66 -12.69 20.04 -6.67
CA LEU A 66 -12.63 19.89 -5.22
C LEU A 66 -13.66 18.85 -4.72
N GLU A 67 -14.87 18.88 -5.26
CA GLU A 67 -15.91 17.92 -4.96
C GLU A 67 -15.51 16.50 -5.35
N VAL A 68 -14.95 16.32 -6.54
CA VAL A 68 -14.42 15.05 -7.02
C VAL A 68 -13.28 14.55 -6.12
N ALA A 69 -12.33 15.42 -5.74
CA ALA A 69 -11.24 15.07 -4.84
C ALA A 69 -11.75 14.61 -3.46
N LEU A 70 -12.73 15.33 -2.89
CA LEU A 70 -13.37 14.95 -1.64
C LEU A 70 -14.08 13.59 -1.73
N PHE A 71 -14.80 13.35 -2.82
CA PHE A 71 -15.45 12.07 -3.06
C PHE A 71 -14.43 10.91 -3.11
N ILE A 72 -13.32 11.12 -3.80
CA ILE A 72 -12.24 10.12 -3.89
C ILE A 72 -11.57 9.89 -2.54
N LEU A 73 -11.38 10.93 -1.75
CA LEU A 73 -10.84 10.80 -0.39
C LEU A 73 -11.76 9.94 0.49
N VAL A 74 -13.05 10.23 0.50
CA VAL A 74 -14.06 9.44 1.24
C VAL A 74 -14.06 7.98 0.75
N PHE A 75 -13.99 7.79 -0.55
CA PHE A 75 -13.94 6.45 -1.17
C PHE A 75 -12.65 5.70 -0.80
N ALA A 76 -11.51 6.38 -0.75
CA ALA A 76 -10.25 5.78 -0.30
C ALA A 76 -10.32 5.37 1.18
N ILE A 77 -10.82 6.24 2.05
CA ILE A 77 -11.01 5.95 3.48
C ILE A 77 -11.95 4.76 3.65
N SER A 78 -13.06 4.70 2.90
CA SER A 78 -14.04 3.61 3.02
C SER A 78 -13.41 2.22 2.77
N GLY A 79 -12.44 2.11 1.86
CA GLY A 79 -11.74 0.86 1.60
C GLY A 79 -10.98 0.33 2.83
N PHE A 80 -10.24 1.20 3.52
CA PHE A 80 -9.54 0.84 4.75
C PHE A 80 -10.50 0.52 5.90
N VAL A 81 -11.58 1.31 6.05
CA VAL A 81 -12.60 1.09 7.07
C VAL A 81 -13.31 -0.23 6.86
N VAL A 82 -13.72 -0.56 5.64
CA VAL A 82 -14.36 -1.84 5.32
C VAL A 82 -13.41 -3.00 5.62
N GLY A 83 -12.13 -2.91 5.22
CA GLY A 83 -11.13 -3.93 5.52
C GLY A 83 -10.98 -4.16 7.02
N PHE A 84 -10.93 -3.09 7.80
CA PHE A 84 -10.86 -3.16 9.26
C PHE A 84 -12.12 -3.76 9.89
N LEU A 85 -13.30 -3.31 9.46
CA LEU A 85 -14.59 -3.82 9.98
C LEU A 85 -14.78 -5.31 9.67
N VAL A 86 -14.45 -5.75 8.47
CA VAL A 86 -14.55 -7.17 8.08
C VAL A 86 -13.58 -8.02 8.91
N ALA A 87 -12.34 -7.57 9.08
CA ALA A 87 -11.36 -8.27 9.90
C ALA A 87 -11.80 -8.38 11.36
N HIS A 88 -12.37 -7.29 11.90
CA HIS A 88 -12.90 -7.27 13.26
C HIS A 88 -14.13 -8.18 13.42
N ALA A 89 -15.04 -8.18 12.45
CA ALA A 89 -16.22 -9.06 12.45
C ALA A 89 -15.85 -10.55 12.38
N LEU A 90 -14.75 -10.87 11.68
CA LEU A 90 -14.21 -12.23 11.61
C LEU A 90 -13.32 -12.61 12.81
N HIS A 91 -13.13 -11.72 13.77
CA HIS A 91 -12.28 -11.91 14.94
C HIS A 91 -10.84 -12.35 14.58
N LEU A 92 -10.29 -11.79 13.50
CA LEU A 92 -8.97 -12.14 13.01
C LEU A 92 -7.87 -11.64 13.97
N PRO A 93 -6.76 -12.38 14.10
CA PRO A 93 -5.60 -11.92 14.84
C PRO A 93 -5.04 -10.63 14.21
N TYR A 94 -4.33 -9.84 15.01
CA TYR A 94 -3.87 -8.50 14.63
C TYR A 94 -3.08 -8.46 13.30
N SER A 95 -2.20 -9.44 13.04
CA SER A 95 -1.41 -9.51 11.81
C SER A 95 -2.29 -9.69 10.57
N GLU A 96 -3.34 -10.48 10.67
CA GLU A 96 -4.30 -10.72 9.60
C GLU A 96 -5.23 -9.51 9.42
N THR A 97 -5.63 -8.86 10.52
CA THR A 97 -6.40 -7.60 10.49
C THR A 97 -5.65 -6.52 9.74
N THR A 98 -4.35 -6.35 10.01
CA THR A 98 -3.51 -5.40 9.29
C THR A 98 -3.44 -5.73 7.81
N THR A 99 -3.18 -6.99 7.46
CA THR A 99 -3.13 -7.45 6.07
C THR A 99 -4.45 -7.21 5.35
N MET A 100 -5.57 -7.56 5.97
CA MET A 100 -6.91 -7.37 5.42
C MET A 100 -7.22 -5.89 5.17
N CYS A 101 -6.90 -5.04 6.14
CA CYS A 101 -7.10 -3.59 6.05
C CYS A 101 -6.32 -2.99 4.87
N PHE A 102 -5.04 -3.36 4.73
CA PHE A 102 -4.22 -2.88 3.62
C PHE A 102 -4.65 -3.48 2.28
N THR A 103 -5.03 -4.75 2.23
CA THR A 103 -5.50 -5.39 0.99
C THR A 103 -6.79 -4.77 0.47
N CYS A 104 -7.72 -4.42 1.36
CA CYS A 104 -8.96 -3.73 0.97
C CYS A 104 -8.76 -2.24 0.66
N GLY A 105 -7.85 -1.59 1.38
CA GLY A 105 -7.60 -0.15 1.26
C GLY A 105 -6.66 0.23 0.11
N MET A 106 -5.64 -0.59 -0.14
CA MET A 106 -4.66 -0.33 -1.21
C MET A 106 -5.12 -0.97 -2.52
N ARG A 107 -5.43 -0.14 -3.49
CA ARG A 107 -5.79 -0.56 -4.84
C ARG A 107 -4.63 -0.31 -5.80
N ASN A 108 -4.54 -1.11 -6.85
CA ASN A 108 -3.54 -0.90 -7.90
C ASN A 108 -3.95 0.27 -8.81
N ILE A 109 -3.81 1.48 -8.30
CA ILE A 109 -4.20 2.71 -9.01
C ILE A 109 -3.22 3.00 -10.15
N SER A 110 -1.97 2.54 -10.08
CA SER A 110 -0.98 2.71 -11.15
C SER A 110 -1.45 2.11 -12.47
N SER A 111 -2.05 0.92 -12.42
CA SER A 111 -2.68 0.31 -13.61
C SER A 111 -3.87 1.14 -14.10
N GLY A 112 -4.65 1.71 -13.18
CA GLY A 112 -5.75 2.63 -13.51
C GLY A 112 -5.25 3.90 -14.18
N ALA A 113 -4.11 4.45 -13.75
CA ALA A 113 -3.50 5.64 -14.35
C ALA A 113 -3.06 5.39 -15.81
N VAL A 114 -2.43 4.24 -16.08
CA VAL A 114 -2.05 3.85 -17.44
C VAL A 114 -3.30 3.72 -18.34
N ILE A 115 -4.35 3.09 -17.83
CA ILE A 115 -5.61 2.97 -18.57
C ILE A 115 -6.25 4.33 -18.82
N ALA A 116 -6.30 5.19 -17.80
CA ALA A 116 -6.88 6.52 -17.91
C ALA A 116 -6.15 7.36 -18.96
N THR A 117 -4.83 7.32 -18.97
CA THR A 117 -4.02 8.10 -19.93
C THR A 117 -4.10 7.59 -21.36
N GLN A 118 -4.26 6.28 -21.57
CA GLN A 118 -4.24 5.67 -22.90
C GLN A 118 -5.62 5.63 -23.57
N TYR A 119 -6.69 5.47 -22.80
CA TYR A 119 -8.02 5.14 -23.33
C TYR A 119 -9.10 6.15 -23.01
N PHE A 120 -8.84 7.13 -22.14
CA PHE A 120 -9.83 8.10 -21.71
C PHE A 120 -9.38 9.54 -21.92
N PRO A 121 -10.32 10.50 -22.01
CA PRO A 121 -9.99 11.93 -22.06
C PRO A 121 -9.17 12.35 -20.84
N GLY A 122 -8.30 13.36 -21.00
CA GLY A 122 -7.38 13.81 -19.96
C GLY A 122 -8.03 14.19 -18.63
N GLU A 123 -9.31 14.57 -18.65
CA GLU A 123 -10.08 14.90 -17.45
C GLU A 123 -10.24 13.71 -16.47
N VAL A 124 -10.25 12.48 -16.99
CA VAL A 124 -10.35 11.25 -16.18
C VAL A 124 -9.04 10.94 -15.43
N VAL A 125 -7.95 11.50 -15.87
CA VAL A 125 -6.63 11.31 -15.23
C VAL A 125 -6.60 11.96 -13.83
N PHE A 126 -7.24 13.10 -13.66
CA PHE A 126 -7.28 13.84 -12.40
C PHE A 126 -7.80 13.00 -11.21
N PRO A 127 -9.00 12.38 -11.28
CA PRO A 127 -9.49 11.51 -10.19
C PRO A 127 -8.54 10.36 -9.87
N VAL A 128 -7.93 9.75 -10.85
CA VAL A 128 -7.02 8.63 -10.65
C VAL A 128 -5.74 9.07 -9.93
N MET A 129 -5.18 10.22 -10.32
CA MET A 129 -4.00 10.79 -9.66
C MET A 129 -4.29 11.22 -8.21
N CYS A 130 -5.45 11.84 -7.95
CA CYS A 130 -5.92 12.14 -6.59
C CYS A 130 -5.98 10.86 -5.74
N GLY A 131 -6.57 9.80 -6.29
CA GLY A 131 -6.69 8.51 -5.62
C GLY A 131 -5.33 7.93 -5.23
N THR A 132 -4.34 8.04 -6.11
CA THR A 132 -2.97 7.56 -5.83
C THR A 132 -2.34 8.29 -4.64
N LEU A 133 -2.43 9.62 -4.60
CA LEU A 133 -1.86 10.43 -3.52
C LEU A 133 -2.58 10.16 -2.18
N PHE A 134 -3.90 10.19 -2.18
CA PHE A 134 -4.67 9.94 -0.96
C PHE A 134 -4.44 8.54 -0.40
N GLN A 135 -4.40 7.53 -1.27
CA GLN A 135 -4.13 6.16 -0.85
C GLN A 135 -2.76 6.02 -0.17
N GLN A 136 -1.73 6.65 -0.69
CA GLN A 136 -0.39 6.59 -0.11
C GLN A 136 -0.29 7.30 1.24
N VAL A 137 -0.91 8.48 1.36
CA VAL A 137 -0.98 9.22 2.62
C VAL A 137 -1.75 8.42 3.67
N LEU A 138 -2.93 7.89 3.29
CA LEU A 138 -3.75 7.05 4.18
C LEU A 138 -3.02 5.77 4.59
N ALA A 139 -2.35 5.08 3.66
CA ALA A 139 -1.57 3.89 3.97
C ALA A 139 -0.44 4.19 4.96
N SER A 140 0.25 5.32 4.81
CA SER A 140 1.30 5.75 5.75
C SER A 140 0.73 6.05 7.14
N LEU A 141 -0.38 6.79 7.22
CA LEU A 141 -1.04 7.13 8.48
C LEU A 141 -1.56 5.88 9.21
N ILE A 142 -2.25 5.01 8.48
CA ILE A 142 -2.81 3.77 9.01
C ILE A 142 -1.69 2.81 9.42
N GLY A 143 -0.62 2.69 8.61
CA GLY A 143 0.56 1.90 8.96
C GLY A 143 1.19 2.35 10.25
N HIS A 144 1.37 3.66 10.44
CA HIS A 144 1.91 4.22 11.68
C HIS A 144 0.97 3.99 12.88
N LEU A 145 -0.33 4.07 12.67
CA LEU A 145 -1.33 3.77 13.72
C LEU A 145 -1.25 2.30 14.14
N PHE A 146 -1.21 1.38 13.18
CA PHE A 146 -1.05 -0.05 13.46
C PHE A 146 0.28 -0.37 14.14
N GLU A 147 1.38 0.28 13.74
CA GLU A 147 2.68 0.09 14.38
C GLU A 147 2.68 0.51 15.85
N ARG A 148 2.04 1.63 16.18
CA ARG A 148 1.87 2.08 17.56
C ARG A 148 1.08 1.07 18.40
N LEU A 149 -0.06 0.61 17.90
CA LEU A 149 -0.90 -0.38 18.59
C LEU A 149 -0.17 -1.70 18.81
N THR A 150 0.58 -2.18 17.81
CA THR A 150 1.38 -3.40 17.93
C THR A 150 2.57 -3.21 18.88
N GLY A 151 3.16 -2.04 18.91
CA GLY A 151 4.25 -1.71 19.82
C GLY A 151 3.82 -1.87 21.28
N GLU A 152 2.63 -1.40 21.61
CA GLU A 152 2.05 -1.53 22.95
C GLU A 152 1.74 -2.98 23.33
N GLU A 153 1.15 -3.75 22.41
CA GLU A 153 0.87 -5.17 22.65
C GLU A 153 2.14 -6.00 22.81
N ARG A 154 3.15 -5.79 21.99
CA ARG A 154 4.45 -6.46 22.10
C ARG A 154 5.16 -6.10 23.40
N ALA A 155 5.09 -4.86 23.84
CA ALA A 155 5.64 -4.41 25.10
C ALA A 155 4.92 -5.04 26.30
N ALA A 156 3.59 -5.14 26.24
CA ALA A 156 2.78 -5.81 27.26
C ALA A 156 3.07 -7.32 27.31
N GLN A 157 3.23 -7.96 26.17
CA GLN A 157 3.54 -9.39 26.08
C GLN A 157 4.95 -9.70 26.60
N ARG A 158 5.95 -8.88 26.29
CA ARG A 158 7.30 -9.01 26.86
C ARG A 158 7.29 -8.91 28.37
N LYS A 159 6.60 -7.92 28.95
CA LYS A 159 6.45 -7.78 30.41
C LYS A 159 5.81 -9.01 31.06
N ARG A 160 4.81 -9.62 30.42
CA ARG A 160 4.17 -10.85 30.92
C ARG A 160 5.11 -12.04 30.91
N VAL A 161 5.91 -12.21 29.85
CA VAL A 161 6.90 -13.29 29.74
C VAL A 161 8.02 -13.11 30.75
N GLU A 162 8.52 -11.91 30.96
CA GLU A 162 9.53 -11.60 31.98
C GLU A 162 9.02 -11.86 33.39
N ALA A 163 7.82 -11.39 33.70
CA ALA A 163 7.19 -11.66 35.02
C ALA A 163 6.95 -13.17 35.28
N GLY A 164 6.56 -13.93 34.25
CA GLY A 164 6.42 -15.38 34.34
C GLY A 164 7.75 -16.09 34.58
N ARG A 165 8.83 -15.60 33.96
CA ARG A 165 10.19 -16.15 34.14
C ARG A 165 10.75 -15.89 35.53
N ASP A 166 10.49 -14.70 36.07
CA ASP A 166 10.92 -14.35 37.43
C ASP A 166 10.12 -15.09 38.51
N ALA A 167 8.87 -15.43 38.23
CA ALA A 167 8.04 -16.25 39.11
C ALA A 167 8.47 -17.74 39.14
N MET A 168 9.05 -18.26 38.05
CA MET A 168 9.58 -19.62 37.96
C MET A 168 11.00 -19.76 38.55
N ALA A 169 11.72 -18.63 38.68
CA ALA A 169 13.08 -18.62 39.22
C ALA A 169 13.15 -18.44 40.76
N ARG A 170 12.00 -18.26 41.41
CA ARG A 170 11.84 -18.23 42.88
C ARG A 170 11.30 -19.51 43.41
#